data_d81a4db4e593742dd5da58c59504cd5a
#
_entry.id   d81a4db4e593742dd5da58c59504cd5a
#
_cell.length_a   1.000
_cell.length_b   1.000
_cell.length_c   1.000
_cell.angle_alpha   90.00
_cell.angle_beta   90.00
_cell.angle_gamma   90.00
#
_symmetry.space_group_name_H-M   'P 1'
#
loop_
_entity.id
_entity.type
_entity.pdbx_description
1 polymer ?
#
loop_
_entity_poly.entity_id
_entity_poly.type
_entity_poly.pdbx_seq_one_letter_code
_entity_poly.pdbx_strand_id
1 'polypeptide(L)'
;MESPAENSSGIKVLDRSIALIDAVASGEKTLSELSADTGLPRATTHRLATALEVHHVLVRTDTGAWAIGPALARYASLAPSKIIDAAKPIMADLVDTTNESVQLYELTGSSRTCVAAAEPPSGLTHTVPVGSQLPLDRGSAAKIFAAHKLVDAPFSDEEMATVRSTGIAESVAEREVGLASVSTPIQGANGAVLAVLSISGPVERLKPSPAEKWGSQLLVAADKLIKAI
;
A
#
# COMPACT_ATOMS: atom_id res chain seq x y z
N MET A 1 18.32 -0.47 17.18
CA MET A 1 17.87 -1.84 16.88
C MET A 1 16.71 -2.11 17.82
N GLU A 2 15.55 -1.52 17.49
CA GLU A 2 14.32 -1.66 18.26
C GLU A 2 13.51 -2.85 17.73
N SER A 3 13.04 -3.67 18.66
CA SER A 3 12.32 -4.92 18.38
C SER A 3 10.96 -4.68 17.74
N PRO A 4 10.46 -5.60 16.89
CA PRO A 4 9.11 -5.55 16.34
C PRO A 4 8.10 -5.99 17.42
N ALA A 5 7.76 -5.08 18.35
CA ALA A 5 6.87 -5.35 19.50
C ALA A 5 5.53 -4.60 19.43
N GLU A 6 5.19 -3.92 18.33
CA GLU A 6 3.99 -3.07 18.29
C GLU A 6 2.70 -3.75 17.84
N ASN A 7 2.72 -5.00 17.34
CA ASN A 7 1.52 -5.75 16.95
C ASN A 7 1.44 -7.11 17.63
N SER A 8 1.43 -7.15 18.97
CA SER A 8 1.20 -8.41 19.69
C SER A 8 -0.25 -8.51 20.14
N SER A 9 -0.96 -9.54 19.68
CA SER A 9 -2.33 -9.83 20.10
C SER A 9 -2.40 -10.45 21.51
N GLY A 10 -1.25 -10.80 22.11
CA GLY A 10 -1.13 -11.58 23.34
C GLY A 10 -1.32 -13.10 23.12
N ILE A 11 -1.69 -13.53 21.93
CA ILE A 11 -1.86 -14.94 21.55
C ILE A 11 -0.69 -15.38 20.70
N LYS A 12 0.36 -15.89 21.33
CA LYS A 12 1.65 -16.19 20.68
C LYS A 12 1.55 -17.04 19.41
N VAL A 13 0.62 -18.00 19.35
CA VAL A 13 0.47 -18.84 18.16
C VAL A 13 -0.11 -18.04 16.98
N LEU A 14 -1.04 -17.15 17.25
CA LEU A 14 -1.63 -16.27 16.22
C LEU A 14 -0.58 -15.28 15.70
N ASP A 15 0.12 -14.59 16.59
CA ASP A 15 1.16 -13.63 16.23
C ASP A 15 2.25 -14.27 15.35
N ARG A 16 2.69 -15.49 15.72
CA ARG A 16 3.67 -16.27 14.96
C ARG A 16 3.14 -16.73 13.60
N SER A 17 1.86 -17.10 13.52
CA SER A 17 1.23 -17.49 12.26
C SER A 17 1.11 -16.32 11.30
N ILE A 18 0.73 -15.15 11.80
CA ILE A 18 0.69 -13.90 10.99
C ILE A 18 2.10 -13.54 10.51
N ALA A 19 3.11 -13.59 11.37
CA ALA A 19 4.50 -13.32 10.98
C ALA A 19 4.99 -14.24 9.84
N LEU A 20 4.55 -15.49 9.80
CA LEU A 20 4.86 -16.39 8.67
C LEU A 20 4.14 -15.98 7.39
N ILE A 21 2.88 -15.57 7.48
CA ILE A 21 2.11 -15.08 6.33
C ILE A 21 2.77 -13.82 5.77
N ASP A 22 3.13 -12.87 6.62
CA ASP A 22 3.80 -11.62 6.23
C ASP A 22 5.15 -11.88 5.54
N ALA A 23 5.95 -12.82 6.06
CA ALA A 23 7.21 -13.21 5.45
C ALA A 23 7.01 -13.78 4.03
N VAL A 24 5.99 -14.61 3.82
CA VAL A 24 5.67 -15.21 2.51
C VAL A 24 5.03 -14.18 1.56
N ALA A 25 4.35 -13.15 2.07
CA ALA A 25 3.74 -12.11 1.26
C ALA A 25 4.77 -11.30 0.45
N SER A 26 6.03 -11.28 0.86
CA SER A 26 7.14 -10.66 0.11
C SER A 26 7.72 -11.55 -1.01
N GLY A 27 7.23 -12.77 -1.16
CA GLY A 27 7.68 -13.75 -2.18
C GLY A 27 7.77 -15.16 -1.61
N GLU A 28 7.96 -16.14 -2.50
CA GLU A 28 8.15 -17.53 -2.09
C GLU A 28 9.34 -17.69 -1.15
N LYS A 29 9.19 -18.50 -0.09
CA LYS A 29 10.22 -18.72 0.93
C LYS A 29 10.44 -20.20 1.22
N THR A 30 11.69 -20.59 1.30
CA THR A 30 12.06 -21.89 1.86
C THR A 30 11.84 -21.90 3.37
N LEU A 31 11.82 -23.10 3.99
CA LEU A 31 11.73 -23.23 5.43
C LEU A 31 12.89 -22.53 6.18
N SER A 32 14.06 -22.48 5.59
CA SER A 32 15.24 -21.83 6.19
C SER A 32 15.09 -20.32 6.19
N GLU A 33 14.64 -19.73 5.09
CA GLU A 33 14.34 -18.29 4.97
C GLU A 33 13.22 -17.86 5.92
N LEU A 34 12.12 -18.63 5.98
CA LEU A 34 11.04 -18.36 6.92
C LEU A 34 11.50 -18.38 8.38
N SER A 35 12.35 -19.33 8.73
CA SER A 35 12.92 -19.41 10.08
C SER A 35 13.84 -18.21 10.39
N ALA A 36 14.61 -17.77 9.41
CA ALA A 36 15.50 -16.61 9.56
C ALA A 36 14.69 -15.30 9.64
N ASP A 37 13.72 -15.09 8.74
CA ASP A 37 12.94 -13.86 8.66
C ASP A 37 12.04 -13.67 9.91
N THR A 38 11.48 -14.76 10.44
CA THR A 38 10.58 -14.70 11.61
C THR A 38 11.28 -14.87 12.96
N GLY A 39 12.55 -15.27 12.96
CA GLY A 39 13.28 -15.61 14.18
C GLY A 39 12.75 -16.85 14.92
N LEU A 40 11.84 -17.61 14.31
CA LEU A 40 11.26 -18.81 14.93
C LEU A 40 12.16 -20.04 14.75
N PRO A 41 12.21 -20.94 15.77
CA PRO A 41 12.89 -22.22 15.60
C PRO A 41 12.33 -23.02 14.42
N ARG A 42 13.19 -23.64 13.61
CA ARG A 42 12.85 -24.38 12.39
C ARG A 42 11.70 -25.37 12.55
N ALA A 43 11.66 -26.12 13.68
CA ALA A 43 10.58 -27.05 13.97
C ALA A 43 9.22 -26.34 14.20
N THR A 44 9.24 -25.17 14.84
CA THR A 44 8.03 -24.35 15.06
C THR A 44 7.55 -23.76 13.75
N THR A 45 8.46 -23.20 12.94
CA THR A 45 8.18 -22.66 11.61
C THR A 45 7.52 -23.71 10.72
N HIS A 46 8.12 -24.92 10.63
CA HIS A 46 7.58 -26.01 9.83
C HIS A 46 6.17 -26.42 10.29
N ARG A 47 5.96 -26.59 11.60
CA ARG A 47 4.66 -27.00 12.15
C ARG A 47 3.57 -25.96 11.87
N LEU A 48 3.88 -24.66 12.05
CA LEU A 48 2.92 -23.60 11.79
C LEU A 48 2.64 -23.44 10.28
N ALA A 49 3.67 -23.49 9.44
CA ALA A 49 3.50 -23.42 8.00
C ALA A 49 2.67 -24.60 7.45
N THR A 50 2.88 -25.81 7.95
CA THR A 50 2.06 -26.99 7.61
C THR A 50 0.62 -26.83 8.11
N ALA A 51 0.40 -26.26 9.30
CA ALA A 51 -0.95 -25.99 9.78
C ALA A 51 -1.67 -24.94 8.90
N LEU A 52 -0.97 -23.90 8.45
CA LEU A 52 -1.50 -22.91 7.51
C LEU A 52 -1.79 -23.50 6.12
N GLU A 53 -0.99 -24.49 5.68
CA GLU A 53 -1.22 -25.23 4.44
C GLU A 53 -2.51 -26.06 4.48
N VAL A 54 -2.80 -26.72 5.61
CA VAL A 54 -4.06 -27.47 5.79
C VAL A 54 -5.29 -26.57 5.59
N HIS A 55 -5.17 -25.29 5.94
CA HIS A 55 -6.23 -24.29 5.77
C HIS A 55 -6.13 -23.51 4.44
N HIS A 56 -5.23 -23.90 3.55
CA HIS A 56 -4.96 -23.23 2.26
C HIS A 56 -4.59 -21.74 2.39
N VAL A 57 -4.13 -21.33 3.58
CA VAL A 57 -3.58 -19.97 3.83
C VAL A 57 -2.19 -19.85 3.24
N LEU A 58 -1.39 -20.91 3.36
CA LEU A 58 -0.15 -21.10 2.61
C LEU A 58 -0.28 -22.32 1.68
N VAL A 59 0.57 -22.41 0.68
CA VAL A 59 0.71 -23.58 -0.20
C VAL A 59 2.20 -23.88 -0.40
N ARG A 60 2.50 -25.13 -0.74
CA ARG A 60 3.83 -25.50 -1.23
C ARG A 60 3.90 -25.37 -2.73
N THR A 61 5.01 -24.77 -3.19
CA THR A 61 5.35 -24.72 -4.61
C THR A 61 6.03 -26.02 -5.04
N ASP A 62 6.20 -26.21 -6.35
CA ASP A 62 6.90 -27.37 -6.91
C ASP A 62 8.36 -27.47 -6.45
N THR A 63 8.96 -26.35 -6.06
CA THR A 63 10.31 -26.28 -5.48
C THR A 63 10.36 -26.65 -4.01
N GLY A 64 9.19 -26.87 -3.37
CA GLY A 64 9.07 -27.11 -1.92
C GLY A 64 9.15 -25.84 -1.06
N ALA A 65 9.17 -24.65 -1.67
CA ALA A 65 9.03 -23.38 -0.99
C ALA A 65 7.57 -23.15 -0.55
N TRP A 66 7.37 -22.18 0.34
CA TRP A 66 6.06 -21.73 0.78
C TRP A 66 5.65 -20.46 0.04
N ALA A 67 4.39 -20.42 -0.40
CA ALA A 67 3.76 -19.28 -1.06
C ALA A 67 2.39 -18.98 -0.43
N ILE A 68 1.85 -17.79 -0.72
CA ILE A 68 0.49 -17.40 -0.31
C ILE A 68 -0.52 -18.34 -0.96
N GLY A 69 -1.42 -18.89 -0.15
CA GLY A 69 -2.46 -19.81 -0.59
C GLY A 69 -3.79 -19.14 -0.98
N PRO A 70 -4.66 -19.85 -1.69
CA PRO A 70 -5.90 -19.30 -2.26
C PRO A 70 -6.96 -18.90 -1.21
N ALA A 71 -6.84 -19.34 0.05
CA ALA A 71 -7.78 -18.96 1.10
C ALA A 71 -7.76 -17.44 1.36
N LEU A 72 -6.58 -16.80 1.31
CA LEU A 72 -6.46 -15.37 1.53
C LEU A 72 -7.14 -14.55 0.43
N ALA A 73 -7.00 -14.94 -0.84
CA ALA A 73 -7.71 -14.29 -1.94
C ALA A 73 -9.23 -14.41 -1.78
N ARG A 74 -9.73 -15.59 -1.38
CA ARG A 74 -11.14 -15.81 -1.09
C ARG A 74 -11.64 -14.94 0.07
N TYR A 75 -10.89 -14.80 1.15
CA TYR A 75 -11.29 -13.95 2.27
C TYR A 75 -11.26 -12.47 1.90
N ALA A 76 -10.25 -12.03 1.17
CA ALA A 76 -10.16 -10.65 0.68
C ALA A 76 -11.35 -10.27 -0.21
N SER A 77 -11.82 -11.18 -1.08
CA SER A 77 -12.97 -10.92 -1.95
C SER A 77 -14.31 -10.78 -1.19
N LEU A 78 -14.38 -11.26 0.05
CA LEU A 78 -15.56 -11.18 0.91
C LEU A 78 -15.48 -10.05 1.93
N ALA A 79 -14.32 -9.40 2.08
CA ALA A 79 -14.16 -8.29 3.00
C ALA A 79 -14.86 -7.04 2.44
N PRO A 80 -15.93 -6.53 3.09
CA PRO A 80 -16.58 -5.33 2.63
C PRO A 80 -15.66 -4.13 2.81
N SER A 81 -15.36 -3.42 1.72
CA SER A 81 -14.65 -2.15 1.78
C SER A 81 -15.37 -1.13 0.91
N LYS A 82 -16.25 -0.33 1.54
CA LYS A 82 -16.99 0.73 0.84
C LYS A 82 -16.07 1.66 0.06
N ILE A 83 -14.91 2.01 0.64
CA ILE A 83 -13.97 2.93 0.00
C ILE A 83 -13.33 2.29 -1.24
N ILE A 84 -12.93 1.01 -1.19
CA ILE A 84 -12.33 0.33 -2.34
C ILE A 84 -13.36 0.18 -3.46
N ASP A 85 -14.59 -0.23 -3.13
CA ASP A 85 -15.63 -0.41 -4.14
C ASP A 85 -16.06 0.90 -4.79
N ALA A 86 -16.17 1.99 -4.01
CA ALA A 86 -16.42 3.32 -4.52
C ALA A 86 -15.22 3.87 -5.35
N ALA A 87 -14.00 3.52 -4.98
CA ALA A 87 -12.79 4.00 -5.66
C ALA A 87 -12.60 3.38 -7.06
N LYS A 88 -12.96 2.11 -7.27
CA LYS A 88 -12.71 1.39 -8.53
C LYS A 88 -13.14 2.17 -9.79
N PRO A 89 -14.40 2.62 -9.94
CA PRO A 89 -14.82 3.37 -11.12
C PRO A 89 -14.12 4.74 -11.23
N ILE A 90 -13.87 5.41 -10.12
CA ILE A 90 -13.22 6.72 -10.09
C ILE A 90 -11.75 6.60 -10.52
N MET A 91 -11.07 5.55 -10.06
CA MET A 91 -9.69 5.27 -10.46
C MET A 91 -9.60 4.90 -11.93
N ALA A 92 -10.57 4.15 -12.48
CA ALA A 92 -10.63 3.84 -13.90
C ALA A 92 -10.81 5.14 -14.74
N ASP A 93 -11.72 6.03 -14.36
CA ASP A 93 -11.90 7.35 -15.00
C ASP A 93 -10.61 8.19 -14.97
N LEU A 94 -9.84 8.14 -13.86
CA LEU A 94 -8.55 8.81 -13.76
C LEU A 94 -7.53 8.21 -14.72
N VAL A 95 -7.44 6.87 -14.78
CA VAL A 95 -6.56 6.18 -15.74
C VAL A 95 -6.90 6.60 -17.17
N ASP A 96 -8.18 6.59 -17.55
CA ASP A 96 -8.63 6.98 -18.89
C ASP A 96 -8.29 8.43 -19.21
N THR A 97 -8.38 9.32 -18.21
CA THR A 97 -8.09 10.75 -18.38
C THR A 97 -6.61 11.06 -18.45
N THR A 98 -5.80 10.39 -17.62
CA THR A 98 -4.38 10.74 -17.42
C THR A 98 -3.44 9.84 -18.20
N ASN A 99 -3.87 8.63 -18.55
CA ASN A 99 -3.04 7.54 -19.06
C ASN A 99 -1.87 7.19 -18.14
N GLU A 100 -2.09 7.36 -16.81
CA GLU A 100 -1.12 7.05 -15.77
C GLU A 100 -1.70 6.06 -14.77
N SER A 101 -0.83 5.38 -14.01
CA SER A 101 -1.25 4.44 -12.97
C SER A 101 -1.84 5.18 -11.77
N VAL A 102 -2.93 4.64 -11.22
CA VAL A 102 -3.66 5.19 -10.07
C VAL A 102 -3.66 4.19 -8.94
N GLN A 103 -3.34 4.61 -7.73
CA GLN A 103 -3.31 3.77 -6.54
C GLN A 103 -4.11 4.40 -5.40
N LEU A 104 -4.72 3.55 -4.59
CA LEU A 104 -5.31 3.92 -3.31
C LEU A 104 -4.48 3.28 -2.18
N TYR A 105 -4.05 4.08 -1.22
CA TYR A 105 -3.24 3.63 -0.08
C TYR A 105 -3.97 3.84 1.22
N GLU A 106 -3.87 2.88 2.13
CA GLU A 106 -4.25 3.00 3.54
C GLU A 106 -3.02 2.93 4.44
N LEU A 107 -3.08 3.57 5.59
CA LEU A 107 -2.05 3.47 6.61
C LEU A 107 -2.22 2.14 7.36
N THR A 108 -1.16 1.33 7.42
CA THR A 108 -1.15 0.04 8.12
C THR A 108 0.10 -0.06 8.99
N GLY A 109 -0.05 0.16 10.29
CA GLY A 109 1.10 0.21 11.20
C GLY A 109 2.11 1.27 10.78
N SER A 110 3.35 0.89 10.55
CA SER A 110 4.46 1.76 10.14
C SER A 110 4.66 1.87 8.62
N SER A 111 3.69 1.42 7.81
CA SER A 111 3.76 1.46 6.34
C SER A 111 2.46 1.95 5.72
N ARG A 112 2.50 2.31 4.43
CA ARG A 112 1.30 2.48 3.61
C ARG A 112 1.10 1.25 2.74
N THR A 113 -0.12 0.71 2.76
CA THR A 113 -0.48 -0.46 1.96
C THR A 113 -1.29 -0.02 0.75
N CYS A 114 -0.91 -0.49 -0.44
CA CYS A 114 -1.73 -0.32 -1.64
C CYS A 114 -2.96 -1.23 -1.54
N VAL A 115 -4.16 -0.64 -1.39
CA VAL A 115 -5.42 -1.39 -1.23
C VAL A 115 -6.22 -1.50 -2.52
N ALA A 116 -5.95 -0.62 -3.49
CA ALA A 116 -6.48 -0.70 -4.85
C ALA A 116 -5.50 -0.08 -5.84
N ALA A 117 -5.45 -0.63 -7.04
CA ALA A 117 -4.65 -0.13 -8.16
C ALA A 117 -5.44 -0.22 -9.47
N ALA A 118 -5.25 0.75 -10.35
CA ALA A 118 -5.73 0.77 -11.71
C ALA A 118 -4.61 1.26 -12.63
N GLU A 119 -4.44 0.60 -13.78
CA GLU A 119 -3.31 0.84 -14.68
C GLU A 119 -3.80 1.03 -16.12
N PRO A 120 -3.11 1.83 -16.93
CA PRO A 120 -3.37 1.90 -18.36
C PRO A 120 -3.23 0.51 -19.01
N PRO A 121 -4.05 0.19 -20.02
CA PRO A 121 -4.04 -1.13 -20.66
C PRO A 121 -2.77 -1.41 -21.47
N SER A 122 -1.94 -0.39 -21.71
CA SER A 122 -0.71 -0.52 -22.52
C SER A 122 0.25 0.63 -22.24
N GLY A 123 1.51 0.44 -22.62
CA GLY A 123 2.58 1.43 -22.48
C GLY A 123 3.46 1.17 -21.25
N LEU A 124 4.38 2.11 -21.00
CA LEU A 124 5.24 2.06 -19.81
C LEU A 124 4.43 2.51 -18.59
N THR A 125 4.12 1.60 -17.70
CA THR A 125 3.34 1.84 -16.48
C THR A 125 4.21 1.66 -15.24
N HIS A 126 3.87 2.36 -14.17
CA HIS A 126 4.42 2.11 -12.85
C HIS A 126 3.45 1.24 -12.06
N THR A 127 3.79 -0.04 -11.92
CA THR A 127 2.96 -1.02 -11.22
C THR A 127 3.26 -1.04 -9.73
N VAL A 128 2.22 -0.86 -8.92
CA VAL A 128 2.23 -1.12 -7.48
C VAL A 128 1.16 -2.16 -7.19
N PRO A 129 1.51 -3.43 -7.03
CA PRO A 129 0.55 -4.49 -6.75
C PRO A 129 -0.29 -4.19 -5.49
N VAL A 130 -1.56 -4.57 -5.51
CA VAL A 130 -2.41 -4.53 -4.32
C VAL A 130 -1.81 -5.44 -3.24
N GLY A 131 -1.77 -4.94 -2.00
CA GLY A 131 -1.10 -5.58 -0.87
C GLY A 131 0.35 -5.14 -0.67
N SER A 132 0.97 -4.42 -1.62
CA SER A 132 2.33 -3.91 -1.45
C SER A 132 2.40 -2.93 -0.28
N GLN A 133 3.35 -3.14 0.61
CA GLN A 133 3.67 -2.25 1.71
C GLN A 133 4.85 -1.35 1.33
N LEU A 134 4.66 -0.06 1.44
CA LEU A 134 5.66 0.95 1.07
C LEU A 134 6.03 1.80 2.30
N PRO A 135 7.30 2.23 2.39
CA PRO A 135 7.76 3.04 3.53
C PRO A 135 7.09 4.42 3.55
N LEU A 136 7.13 5.06 4.72
CA LEU A 136 6.53 6.39 4.96
C LEU A 136 7.55 7.53 4.96
N ASP A 137 8.82 7.24 4.67
CA ASP A 137 9.93 8.21 4.66
C ASP A 137 10.11 8.95 3.31
N ARG A 138 9.37 8.56 2.27
CA ARG A 138 9.48 9.14 0.92
C ARG A 138 8.24 8.91 0.07
N GLY A 139 8.05 9.80 -0.92
CA GLY A 139 6.97 9.71 -1.91
C GLY A 139 5.72 10.50 -1.52
N SER A 140 4.94 10.90 -2.52
CA SER A 140 3.80 11.83 -2.34
C SER A 140 2.74 11.33 -1.36
N ALA A 141 2.39 10.04 -1.38
CA ALA A 141 1.42 9.51 -0.43
C ALA A 141 1.94 9.49 1.02
N ALA A 142 3.25 9.27 1.24
CA ALA A 142 3.85 9.37 2.56
C ALA A 142 3.76 10.80 3.12
N LYS A 143 3.99 11.80 2.28
CA LYS A 143 3.86 13.22 2.63
C LYS A 143 2.43 13.57 3.08
N ILE A 144 1.42 13.00 2.44
CA ILE A 144 0.02 13.18 2.88
C ILE A 144 -0.19 12.64 4.31
N PHE A 145 0.24 11.41 4.61
CA PHE A 145 0.11 10.86 5.96
C PHE A 145 0.87 11.68 7.00
N ALA A 146 2.09 12.13 6.69
CA ALA A 146 2.90 12.98 7.56
C ALA A 146 2.27 14.37 7.77
N ALA A 147 1.76 15.00 6.71
CA ALA A 147 1.12 16.31 6.79
C ALA A 147 -0.11 16.30 7.72
N HIS A 148 -0.83 15.19 7.80
CA HIS A 148 -1.96 14.99 8.71
C HIS A 148 -1.55 14.41 10.07
N LYS A 149 -0.25 14.37 10.39
CA LYS A 149 0.30 13.92 11.68
C LYS A 149 -0.07 12.48 12.07
N LEU A 150 -0.25 11.64 11.09
CA LEU A 150 -0.55 10.21 11.30
C LEU A 150 0.73 9.40 11.49
N VAL A 151 1.85 9.93 11.03
CA VAL A 151 3.18 9.30 11.11
C VAL A 151 4.23 10.39 11.37
N ASP A 152 5.30 10.01 12.04
CA ASP A 152 6.53 10.81 12.12
C ASP A 152 7.42 10.43 10.94
N ALA A 153 7.79 11.41 10.12
CA ALA A 153 8.52 11.18 8.87
C ALA A 153 9.47 12.36 8.57
N PRO A 154 10.57 12.14 7.84
CA PRO A 154 11.65 13.11 7.66
C PRO A 154 11.32 14.20 6.62
N PHE A 155 10.14 14.78 6.67
CA PHE A 155 9.71 15.88 5.80
C PHE A 155 9.76 17.20 6.58
N SER A 156 10.03 18.32 5.89
CA SER A 156 10.10 19.62 6.54
C SER A 156 8.71 20.15 6.94
N ASP A 157 8.65 20.93 8.02
CA ASP A 157 7.40 21.55 8.47
C ASP A 157 6.79 22.48 7.41
N GLU A 158 7.62 23.17 6.61
CA GLU A 158 7.20 24.05 5.53
C GLU A 158 6.51 23.24 4.41
N GLU A 159 7.11 22.13 4.00
CA GLU A 159 6.52 21.23 3.02
C GLU A 159 5.19 20.65 3.53
N MET A 160 5.15 20.21 4.78
CA MET A 160 3.92 19.68 5.38
C MET A 160 2.83 20.75 5.54
N ALA A 161 3.18 22.00 5.80
CA ALA A 161 2.24 23.12 5.82
C ALA A 161 1.66 23.38 4.42
N THR A 162 2.48 23.32 3.38
CA THR A 162 2.05 23.45 1.97
C THR A 162 1.09 22.33 1.60
N VAL A 163 1.43 21.08 1.91
CA VAL A 163 0.57 19.93 1.65
C VAL A 163 -0.79 20.08 2.35
N ARG A 164 -0.82 20.52 3.61
CA ARG A 164 -2.09 20.76 4.33
C ARG A 164 -2.95 21.85 3.68
N SER A 165 -2.31 22.94 3.21
CA SER A 165 -3.03 24.07 2.61
C SER A 165 -3.56 23.79 1.22
N THR A 166 -2.84 23.01 0.42
CA THR A 166 -3.20 22.68 -0.96
C THR A 166 -4.02 21.41 -1.09
N GLY A 167 -3.93 20.50 -0.11
CA GLY A 167 -4.46 19.15 -0.18
C GLY A 167 -3.71 18.23 -1.14
N ILE A 168 -2.54 18.65 -1.63
CA ILE A 168 -1.75 17.93 -2.62
C ILE A 168 -0.31 17.76 -2.13
N ALA A 169 0.24 16.59 -2.33
CA ALA A 169 1.67 16.32 -2.23
C ALA A 169 2.20 15.75 -3.53
N GLU A 170 3.41 16.12 -3.91
CA GLU A 170 4.09 15.55 -5.05
C GLU A 170 5.45 14.96 -4.68
N SER A 171 5.97 14.10 -5.54
CA SER A 171 7.27 13.47 -5.40
C SER A 171 7.87 13.23 -6.79
N VAL A 172 9.12 13.59 -6.95
CA VAL A 172 9.88 13.41 -8.21
C VAL A 172 11.19 12.72 -7.89
N ALA A 173 11.37 11.51 -8.42
CA ALA A 173 12.59 10.70 -8.27
C ALA A 173 13.02 10.37 -6.82
N GLU A 174 12.12 10.51 -5.84
CA GLU A 174 12.44 10.24 -4.43
C GLU A 174 12.51 8.73 -4.12
N ARG A 175 11.60 7.95 -4.67
CA ARG A 175 11.53 6.51 -4.46
C ARG A 175 12.33 5.74 -5.50
N GLU A 176 12.16 6.09 -6.75
CA GLU A 176 12.84 5.48 -7.89
C GLU A 176 13.22 6.56 -8.90
N VAL A 177 14.43 6.44 -9.45
CA VAL A 177 14.89 7.34 -10.52
C VAL A 177 13.94 7.22 -11.73
N GLY A 178 13.47 8.35 -12.24
CA GLY A 178 12.54 8.39 -13.38
C GLY A 178 11.06 8.25 -13.04
N LEU A 179 10.70 8.07 -11.76
CA LEU A 179 9.33 8.01 -11.28
C LEU A 179 8.89 9.32 -10.64
N ALA A 180 7.67 9.75 -10.93
CA ALA A 180 7.02 10.86 -10.25
C ALA A 180 5.59 10.49 -9.83
N SER A 181 5.05 11.17 -8.84
CA SER A 181 3.71 10.96 -8.34
C SER A 181 3.09 12.21 -7.71
N VAL A 182 1.77 12.26 -7.71
CA VAL A 182 0.98 13.25 -7.00
C VAL A 182 -0.10 12.54 -6.19
N SER A 183 -0.36 13.00 -4.97
CA SER A 183 -1.30 12.37 -4.03
C SER A 183 -2.17 13.40 -3.33
N THR A 184 -3.38 12.96 -2.95
CA THR A 184 -4.35 13.74 -2.16
C THR A 184 -5.01 12.86 -1.10
N PRO A 185 -5.39 13.40 0.08
CA PRO A 185 -6.09 12.62 1.09
C PRO A 185 -7.56 12.38 0.71
N ILE A 186 -8.08 11.23 1.07
CA ILE A 186 -9.51 10.95 1.15
C ILE A 186 -9.92 11.07 2.60
N GLN A 187 -10.66 12.11 2.94
CA GLN A 187 -11.02 12.42 4.32
C GLN A 187 -12.48 12.09 4.61
N GLY A 188 -12.70 11.46 5.74
CA GLY A 188 -14.06 11.25 6.27
C GLY A 188 -14.69 12.55 6.79
N ALA A 189 -15.97 12.49 7.15
CA ALA A 189 -16.75 13.64 7.65
C ALA A 189 -16.15 14.29 8.91
N ASN A 190 -15.37 13.56 9.69
CA ASN A 190 -14.65 14.04 10.88
C ASN A 190 -13.26 14.62 10.57
N GLY A 191 -12.88 14.73 9.29
CA GLY A 191 -11.55 15.18 8.85
C GLY A 191 -10.42 14.14 8.97
N ALA A 192 -10.73 12.92 9.44
CA ALA A 192 -9.73 11.85 9.48
C ALA A 192 -9.39 11.38 8.06
N VAL A 193 -8.11 11.17 7.79
CA VAL A 193 -7.64 10.57 6.53
C VAL A 193 -7.97 9.08 6.55
N LEU A 194 -8.86 8.66 5.67
CA LEU A 194 -9.26 7.26 5.50
C LEU A 194 -8.31 6.53 4.56
N ALA A 195 -7.90 7.21 3.49
CA ALA A 195 -6.98 6.68 2.49
C ALA A 195 -6.28 7.83 1.75
N VAL A 196 -5.34 7.51 0.89
CA VAL A 196 -4.65 8.45 0.01
C VAL A 196 -4.77 7.98 -1.43
N LEU A 197 -5.33 8.83 -2.30
CA LEU A 197 -5.41 8.60 -3.74
C LEU A 197 -4.18 9.19 -4.42
N SER A 198 -3.57 8.43 -5.33
CA SER A 198 -2.30 8.78 -5.97
C SER A 198 -2.32 8.50 -7.47
N ILE A 199 -1.72 9.40 -8.26
CA ILE A 199 -1.36 9.17 -9.65
C ILE A 199 0.15 9.06 -9.73
N SER A 200 0.67 8.06 -10.43
CA SER A 200 2.11 7.84 -10.58
C SER A 200 2.48 7.40 -11.99
N GLY A 201 3.64 7.84 -12.45
CA GLY A 201 4.15 7.51 -13.78
C GLY A 201 5.56 8.04 -14.02
N PRO A 202 6.09 7.88 -15.23
CA PRO A 202 7.40 8.40 -15.60
C PRO A 202 7.48 9.93 -15.45
N VAL A 203 8.60 10.42 -14.89
CA VAL A 203 8.85 11.86 -14.70
C VAL A 203 8.58 12.67 -15.95
N GLU A 204 9.01 12.16 -17.11
CA GLU A 204 8.86 12.88 -18.41
C GLU A 204 7.40 13.15 -18.76
N ARG A 205 6.49 12.25 -18.37
CA ARG A 205 5.07 12.42 -18.64
C ARG A 205 4.36 13.29 -17.60
N LEU A 206 4.95 13.48 -16.42
CA LEU A 206 4.39 14.28 -15.33
C LEU A 206 4.99 15.69 -15.24
N LYS A 207 5.69 16.15 -16.28
CA LYS A 207 6.20 17.53 -16.39
C LYS A 207 5.08 18.54 -16.69
N PRO A 208 5.21 19.83 -16.26
CA PRO A 208 6.36 20.43 -15.57
C PRO A 208 6.50 19.96 -14.11
N SER A 209 5.40 19.67 -13.40
CA SER A 209 5.35 19.00 -12.13
C SER A 209 4.12 18.08 -12.06
N PRO A 210 4.14 17.00 -11.26
CA PRO A 210 2.97 16.14 -11.09
C PRO A 210 1.73 16.90 -10.58
N ALA A 211 1.91 17.82 -9.64
CA ALA A 211 0.84 18.61 -9.07
C ALA A 211 0.22 19.60 -10.08
N GLU A 212 1.03 20.30 -10.84
CA GLU A 212 0.55 21.21 -11.90
C GLU A 212 -0.21 20.45 -12.98
N LYS A 213 0.26 19.28 -13.35
CA LYS A 213 -0.31 18.48 -14.42
C LYS A 213 -1.62 17.81 -14.06
N TRP A 214 -1.68 17.12 -12.91
CA TRP A 214 -2.79 16.25 -12.56
C TRP A 214 -3.44 16.56 -11.21
N GLY A 215 -2.97 17.58 -10.48
CA GLY A 215 -3.49 17.91 -9.16
C GLY A 215 -4.98 18.24 -9.16
N SER A 216 -5.45 19.02 -10.13
CA SER A 216 -6.87 19.41 -10.25
C SER A 216 -7.77 18.19 -10.49
N GLN A 217 -7.39 17.29 -11.39
CA GLN A 217 -8.14 16.08 -11.70
C GLN A 217 -8.18 15.15 -10.49
N LEU A 218 -7.05 15.04 -9.77
CA LEU A 218 -6.95 14.23 -8.57
C LEU A 218 -7.84 14.74 -7.44
N LEU A 219 -7.90 16.07 -7.22
CA LEU A 219 -8.79 16.68 -6.22
C LEU A 219 -10.28 16.45 -6.56
N VAL A 220 -10.65 16.59 -7.84
CA VAL A 220 -12.03 16.29 -8.29
C VAL A 220 -12.39 14.83 -8.06
N ALA A 221 -11.47 13.92 -8.34
CA ALA A 221 -11.68 12.49 -8.10
C ALA A 221 -11.80 12.17 -6.60
N ALA A 222 -10.99 12.80 -5.76
CA ALA A 222 -11.08 12.68 -4.31
C ALA A 222 -12.43 13.16 -3.77
N ASP A 223 -12.92 14.31 -4.23
CA ASP A 223 -14.25 14.83 -3.85
C ASP A 223 -15.39 13.89 -4.27
N LYS A 224 -15.31 13.31 -5.48
CA LYS A 224 -16.27 12.27 -5.91
C LYS A 224 -16.23 11.05 -4.99
N LEU A 225 -15.04 10.59 -4.60
CA LEU A 225 -14.88 9.42 -3.73
C LEU A 225 -15.42 9.70 -2.32
N ILE A 226 -15.14 10.88 -1.74
CA ILE A 226 -15.64 11.28 -0.44
C ILE A 226 -17.20 11.31 -0.42
N LYS A 227 -17.83 11.74 -1.52
CA LYS A 227 -19.30 11.78 -1.64
C LYS A 227 -19.93 10.39 -1.84
N ALA A 228 -19.16 9.41 -2.26
CA ALA A 228 -19.60 8.05 -2.54
C ALA A 228 -19.50 7.09 -1.34
N ILE A 229 -18.81 7.48 -0.26
CA ILE A 229 -18.59 6.66 0.95
C ILE A 229 -19.37 7.20 2.13
#